data_5d8e31d54624fbecda565c2ac5c01a3b
#
_entry.id   5d8e31d54624fbecda565c2ac5c01a3b
#
_cell.length_a   1.000
_cell.length_b   1.000
_cell.length_c   1.000
_cell.angle_alpha   90.00
_cell.angle_beta   90.00
_cell.angle_gamma   90.00
#
_symmetry.space_group_name_H-M   'P 1'
#
loop_
_entity.id
_entity.type
_entity.pdbx_description
1 polymer ?
#
loop_
_entity_poly.entity_id
_entity_poly.type
_entity_poly.pdbx_seq_one_letter_code
_entity_poly.pdbx_strand_id
1 'polypeptide(L)'
;MPDSTITILLVDDEESLREVVAERLRDAGFEVTEAVSGEQALARLERFAYDILLVDLHLPGIDGRAVIDAALTRYPSLIAIVLTGYATVRDAVDLLKRGATDFVAKPFPFDELRHIIDTALEQRRLKAENAYLRQQLDERFGLGALVGRSAPMRALYQRIEAVAPTAATVLVTGETGTGKELVARAIHQGSPRRSQRFVAINCGAIPEPLLEAELFGHVRGAFTGAVANRPGRVEQADGGTLFLDEVGTMPPALQIKMLRVLQERAFERVGDTRTIQVDVRVIAATNADLAAMVGEGTFREDLFYRLNVVPLQLPPLRDRAEDIPLLVNRFIERRTEVAAPVVVTQDAMRRLMAADWPGNIRQLENVIERALILGASAQRIDVPDLPEEFQPDVPAMTFSTTLPDDGTDLPALVAHLERQLITQALERTGGHRGDAARLLSLKRTTLVEKLKRMMLASPAS
;
A
#
# COMPACT_ATOMS: atom_id res chain seq x y z
N MET A 1 18.43 -0.97 16.21
CA MET A 1 19.16 0.28 16.46
C MET A 1 19.96 0.05 17.72
N PRO A 2 21.29 0.35 17.80
CA PRO A 2 21.99 0.30 19.06
C PRO A 2 21.31 1.29 20.01
N ASP A 3 21.18 0.92 21.28
CA ASP A 3 20.66 1.75 22.35
C ASP A 3 21.49 3.05 22.42
N SER A 4 21.00 4.11 21.76
CA SER A 4 21.57 5.43 21.92
C SER A 4 21.24 5.89 23.33
N THR A 5 22.25 6.11 24.14
CA THR A 5 22.11 6.62 25.52
C THR A 5 21.31 7.94 25.45
N ILE A 6 20.24 8.04 26.23
CA ILE A 6 19.38 9.23 26.26
C ILE A 6 20.11 10.35 26.98
N THR A 7 20.17 11.53 26.34
CA THR A 7 20.87 12.70 26.82
C THR A 7 19.93 13.69 27.51
N ILE A 8 20.28 14.12 28.73
CA ILE A 8 19.49 15.05 29.55
C ILE A 8 20.29 16.32 29.80
N LEU A 9 19.70 17.49 29.57
CA LEU A 9 20.17 18.77 30.07
C LEU A 9 19.40 19.12 31.35
N LEU A 10 20.08 19.13 32.50
CA LEU A 10 19.52 19.49 33.79
C LEU A 10 19.95 20.92 34.13
N VAL A 11 18.95 21.81 34.36
CA VAL A 11 19.15 23.23 34.61
C VAL A 11 18.51 23.58 35.94
N ASP A 12 19.32 23.88 36.94
CA ASP A 12 18.87 24.25 38.26
C ASP A 12 19.98 25.09 38.92
N ASP A 13 19.66 26.17 39.59
CA ASP A 13 20.64 27.02 40.31
C ASP A 13 21.00 26.46 41.69
N GLU A 14 20.16 25.59 42.26
CA GLU A 14 20.40 24.95 43.55
C GLU A 14 21.39 23.78 43.40
N GLU A 15 22.64 23.97 43.81
CA GLU A 15 23.76 23.03 43.64
C GLU A 15 23.45 21.64 44.26
N SER A 16 22.94 21.63 45.49
CA SER A 16 22.65 20.39 46.22
C SER A 16 21.60 19.53 45.54
N LEU A 17 20.52 20.15 45.01
CA LEU A 17 19.46 19.45 44.30
C LEU A 17 19.97 18.97 42.91
N ARG A 18 20.67 19.84 42.19
CA ARG A 18 21.20 19.53 40.88
C ARG A 18 22.16 18.33 40.94
N GLU A 19 23.12 18.30 41.86
CA GLU A 19 24.06 17.19 42.00
C GLU A 19 23.37 15.87 42.32
N VAL A 20 22.44 15.85 43.30
CA VAL A 20 21.70 14.64 43.67
C VAL A 20 20.84 14.12 42.54
N VAL A 21 20.14 14.99 41.81
CA VAL A 21 19.31 14.59 40.66
C VAL A 21 20.20 14.09 39.53
N ALA A 22 21.30 14.76 39.22
CA ALA A 22 22.24 14.35 38.18
C ALA A 22 22.85 12.98 38.45
N GLU A 23 23.30 12.72 39.70
CA GLU A 23 23.85 11.43 40.10
C GLU A 23 22.85 10.31 39.92
N ARG A 24 21.62 10.47 40.44
CA ARG A 24 20.57 9.46 40.32
C ARG A 24 20.14 9.19 38.90
N LEU A 25 20.11 10.22 38.03
CA LEU A 25 19.81 10.05 36.61
C LEU A 25 20.93 9.29 35.89
N ARG A 26 22.22 9.54 36.24
CA ARG A 26 23.36 8.78 35.71
C ARG A 26 23.32 7.32 36.15
N ASP A 27 22.97 7.07 37.40
CA ASP A 27 22.78 5.71 37.94
C ASP A 27 21.63 4.97 37.24
N ALA A 28 20.63 5.72 36.78
CA ALA A 28 19.53 5.19 35.99
C ALA A 28 19.89 4.98 34.50
N GLY A 29 21.12 5.28 34.06
CA GLY A 29 21.61 5.02 32.71
C GLY A 29 21.47 6.18 31.72
N PHE A 30 21.14 7.39 32.19
CA PHE A 30 21.07 8.59 31.37
C PHE A 30 22.43 9.31 31.28
N GLU A 31 22.69 9.98 30.16
CA GLU A 31 23.82 10.90 30.04
C GLU A 31 23.37 12.30 30.45
N VAL A 32 23.90 12.84 31.55
CA VAL A 32 23.42 14.09 32.12
C VAL A 32 24.47 15.18 31.99
N THR A 33 24.06 16.29 31.36
CA THR A 33 24.80 17.55 31.33
C THR A 33 24.11 18.56 32.25
N GLU A 34 24.88 19.22 33.08
CA GLU A 34 24.37 20.17 34.06
C GLU A 34 24.57 21.62 33.59
N ALA A 35 23.64 22.50 33.93
CA ALA A 35 23.73 23.95 33.76
C ALA A 35 23.20 24.67 35.02
N VAL A 36 23.87 25.71 35.43
CA VAL A 36 23.55 26.46 36.67
C VAL A 36 22.69 27.69 36.40
N SER A 37 22.44 28.02 35.14
CA SER A 37 21.65 29.20 34.76
C SER A 37 21.03 29.04 33.38
N GLY A 38 20.03 29.87 33.05
CA GLY A 38 19.41 29.91 31.73
C GLY A 38 20.38 30.23 30.60
N GLU A 39 21.35 31.12 30.83
CA GLU A 39 22.38 31.49 29.84
C GLU A 39 23.25 30.30 29.50
N GLN A 40 23.68 29.55 30.53
CA GLN A 40 24.47 28.34 30.32
C GLN A 40 23.68 27.26 29.59
N ALA A 41 22.40 27.10 29.93
CA ALA A 41 21.51 26.15 29.23
C ALA A 41 21.38 26.48 27.77
N LEU A 42 21.11 27.75 27.41
CA LEU A 42 21.01 28.20 26.02
C LEU A 42 22.32 27.99 25.24
N ALA A 43 23.47 28.33 25.85
CA ALA A 43 24.77 28.11 25.22
C ALA A 43 25.07 26.62 24.98
N ARG A 44 24.56 25.70 25.82
CA ARG A 44 24.66 24.26 25.59
C ARG A 44 23.74 23.79 24.51
N LEU A 45 22.46 24.25 24.47
CA LEU A 45 21.50 23.95 23.46
C LEU A 45 21.89 24.46 22.05
N GLU A 46 22.76 25.49 21.98
CA GLU A 46 23.32 25.93 20.70
C GLU A 46 24.34 24.94 20.12
N ARG A 47 25.06 24.21 20.99
CA ARG A 47 26.16 23.32 20.60
C ARG A 47 25.76 21.87 20.48
N PHE A 48 24.81 21.42 21.30
CA PHE A 48 24.41 20.02 21.42
C PHE A 48 22.89 19.88 21.41
N ALA A 49 22.41 18.81 20.80
CA ALA A 49 21.03 18.40 20.89
C ALA A 49 20.88 17.47 22.10
N TYR A 50 19.82 17.66 22.87
CA TYR A 50 19.44 16.81 24.00
C TYR A 50 18.09 16.15 23.75
N ASP A 51 17.85 15.00 24.37
CA ASP A 51 16.57 14.31 24.33
C ASP A 51 15.56 14.89 25.30
N ILE A 52 16.07 15.29 26.48
CA ILE A 52 15.25 15.79 27.59
C ILE A 52 15.91 17.07 28.13
N LEU A 53 15.07 18.06 28.42
CA LEU A 53 15.38 19.24 29.18
C LEU A 53 14.64 19.18 30.51
N LEU A 54 15.37 19.11 31.63
CA LEU A 54 14.85 19.31 32.97
C LEU A 54 15.26 20.72 33.42
N VAL A 55 14.30 21.61 33.70
CA VAL A 55 14.61 23.02 33.93
C VAL A 55 13.79 23.57 35.08
N ASP A 56 14.49 24.25 36.02
CA ASP A 56 13.80 25.06 37.03
C ASP A 56 13.20 26.32 36.38
N LEU A 57 12.03 26.70 36.84
CA LEU A 57 11.39 27.95 36.41
C LEU A 57 12.12 29.17 36.93
N HIS A 58 12.54 29.14 38.18
CA HIS A 58 13.09 30.30 38.90
C HIS A 58 14.61 30.32 38.83
N LEU A 59 15.12 30.52 37.61
CA LEU A 59 16.56 30.70 37.43
C LEU A 59 16.98 32.16 37.54
N PRO A 60 18.19 32.44 38.05
CA PRO A 60 18.74 33.79 38.01
C PRO A 60 19.07 34.18 36.58
N GLY A 61 18.77 35.43 36.20
CA GLY A 61 19.00 35.94 34.83
C GLY A 61 17.90 35.54 33.87
N ILE A 62 18.18 34.62 32.94
CA ILE A 62 17.20 34.10 31.98
C ILE A 62 16.30 33.09 32.68
N ASP A 63 15.00 33.39 32.76
CA ASP A 63 13.94 32.55 33.34
C ASP A 63 13.84 31.20 32.57
N GLY A 64 13.52 30.12 33.30
CA GLY A 64 13.33 28.78 32.76
C GLY A 64 12.26 28.73 31.65
N ARG A 65 11.23 29.61 31.67
CA ARG A 65 10.25 29.74 30.60
C ARG A 65 10.88 30.16 29.28
N ALA A 66 11.79 31.13 29.31
CA ALA A 66 12.49 31.57 28.11
C ALA A 66 13.44 30.49 27.57
N VAL A 67 14.03 29.69 28.45
CA VAL A 67 14.85 28.53 28.06
C VAL A 67 13.99 27.48 27.34
N ILE A 68 12.79 27.17 27.84
CA ILE A 68 11.85 26.22 27.22
C ILE A 68 11.44 26.72 25.83
N ASP A 69 10.99 27.97 25.71
CA ASP A 69 10.53 28.56 24.45
C ASP A 69 11.65 28.51 23.40
N ALA A 70 12.89 28.85 23.76
CA ALA A 70 14.04 28.79 22.89
C ALA A 70 14.40 27.35 22.49
N ALA A 71 14.38 26.44 23.46
CA ALA A 71 14.68 25.03 23.26
C ALA A 71 13.68 24.37 22.30
N LEU A 72 12.38 24.55 22.53
CA LEU A 72 11.32 23.97 21.69
C LEU A 72 11.23 24.59 20.30
N THR A 73 11.57 25.87 20.16
CA THR A 73 11.69 26.51 18.83
C THR A 73 12.80 25.87 17.99
N ARG A 74 13.93 25.54 18.63
CA ARG A 74 15.08 24.94 17.94
C ARG A 74 14.93 23.42 17.75
N TYR A 75 14.39 22.74 18.76
CA TYR A 75 14.21 21.30 18.82
C TYR A 75 12.77 20.92 19.16
N PRO A 76 11.83 20.91 18.21
CA PRO A 76 10.41 20.66 18.46
C PRO A 76 10.09 19.27 19.05
N SER A 77 11.02 18.32 18.96
CA SER A 77 10.89 16.96 19.50
C SER A 77 11.50 16.78 20.88
N LEU A 78 12.10 17.82 21.47
CA LEU A 78 12.67 17.82 22.80
C LEU A 78 11.58 17.60 23.85
N ILE A 79 11.82 16.73 24.80
CA ILE A 79 10.98 16.56 25.98
C ILE A 79 11.37 17.61 27.01
N ALA A 80 10.49 18.58 27.28
CA ALA A 80 10.74 19.62 28.29
C ALA A 80 9.91 19.31 29.54
N ILE A 81 10.60 19.03 30.66
CA ILE A 81 10.00 18.80 31.97
C ILE A 81 10.44 19.92 32.92
N VAL A 82 9.46 20.51 33.59
CA VAL A 82 9.69 21.66 34.45
C VAL A 82 9.80 21.22 35.92
N LEU A 83 10.85 21.67 36.60
CA LEU A 83 11.01 21.55 38.05
C LEU A 83 10.54 22.87 38.67
N THR A 84 9.64 22.83 39.67
CA THR A 84 9.11 24.09 40.25
C THR A 84 8.84 23.98 41.75
N GLY A 85 9.25 24.98 42.51
CA GLY A 85 8.99 25.09 43.95
C GLY A 85 7.56 25.58 44.31
N TYR A 86 6.87 26.23 43.38
CA TYR A 86 5.54 26.81 43.60
C TYR A 86 4.69 26.59 42.31
N ALA A 87 4.14 25.40 42.18
CA ALA A 87 3.18 25.14 41.09
C ALA A 87 1.76 25.56 41.53
N THR A 88 1.31 26.74 41.10
CA THR A 88 -0.14 26.94 41.07
C THR A 88 -0.73 26.20 39.87
N VAL A 89 -1.99 25.77 39.96
CA VAL A 89 -2.68 25.10 38.80
C VAL A 89 -2.62 25.98 37.55
N ARG A 90 -2.58 27.30 37.69
CA ARG A 90 -2.49 28.26 36.59
C ARG A 90 -1.12 28.20 35.90
N ASP A 91 -0.03 28.14 36.67
CA ASP A 91 1.32 28.08 36.13
C ASP A 91 1.55 26.77 35.38
N ALA A 92 1.08 25.65 35.92
CA ALA A 92 1.14 24.34 35.29
C ALA A 92 0.41 24.34 33.92
N VAL A 93 -0.80 24.88 33.86
CA VAL A 93 -1.58 24.98 32.59
C VAL A 93 -0.89 25.90 31.57
N ASP A 94 -0.28 27.02 32.01
CA ASP A 94 0.43 27.93 31.10
C ASP A 94 1.68 27.26 30.49
N LEU A 95 2.43 26.52 31.29
CA LEU A 95 3.61 25.77 30.84
C LEU A 95 3.28 24.69 29.80
N LEU A 96 2.23 23.91 30.06
CA LEU A 96 1.75 22.90 29.11
C LEU A 96 1.27 23.53 27.79
N LYS A 97 0.60 24.71 27.85
CA LYS A 97 0.20 25.46 26.65
C LYS A 97 1.38 25.99 25.85
N ARG A 98 2.52 26.27 26.49
CA ARG A 98 3.79 26.68 25.84
C ARG A 98 4.57 25.53 25.25
N GLY A 99 4.12 24.29 25.46
CA GLY A 99 4.72 23.09 24.88
C GLY A 99 5.60 22.29 25.85
N ALA A 100 5.67 22.65 27.14
CA ALA A 100 6.27 21.76 28.13
C ALA A 100 5.52 20.42 28.12
N THR A 101 6.28 19.32 28.24
CA THR A 101 5.70 17.98 28.22
C THR A 101 5.02 17.66 29.55
N ASP A 102 5.66 18.03 30.66
CA ASP A 102 5.14 17.82 32.01
C ASP A 102 5.87 18.74 33.04
N PHE A 103 5.47 18.66 34.30
CA PHE A 103 6.13 19.38 35.41
C PHE A 103 6.20 18.51 36.67
N VAL A 104 7.15 18.82 37.54
CA VAL A 104 7.35 18.20 38.87
C VAL A 104 7.48 19.27 39.93
N ALA A 105 6.70 19.15 41.00
CA ALA A 105 6.71 20.10 42.13
C ALA A 105 7.83 19.74 43.15
N LYS A 106 8.74 20.70 43.46
CA LYS A 106 9.74 20.55 44.50
C LYS A 106 9.12 20.70 45.91
N PRO A 107 9.49 19.88 46.91
CA PRO A 107 10.37 18.73 46.81
C PRO A 107 9.68 17.50 46.25
N PHE A 108 10.34 16.74 45.39
CA PHE A 108 9.81 15.54 44.75
C PHE A 108 10.65 14.29 45.08
N PRO A 109 9.99 13.12 45.19
CA PRO A 109 10.68 11.84 45.18
C PRO A 109 11.31 11.58 43.78
N PHE A 110 12.51 11.03 43.74
CA PHE A 110 13.15 10.70 42.44
C PHE A 110 12.35 9.75 41.58
N ASP A 111 11.62 8.82 42.20
CA ASP A 111 10.74 7.88 41.49
C ASP A 111 9.61 8.57 40.73
N GLU A 112 9.10 9.69 41.23
CA GLU A 112 8.09 10.52 40.54
C GLU A 112 8.68 11.16 39.26
N LEU A 113 9.86 11.79 39.38
CA LEU A 113 10.58 12.38 38.25
C LEU A 113 10.90 11.29 37.19
N ARG A 114 11.38 10.14 37.63
CA ARG A 114 11.65 9.02 36.75
C ARG A 114 10.43 8.53 36.02
N HIS A 115 9.29 8.35 36.71
CA HIS A 115 8.04 7.94 36.09
C HIS A 115 7.57 8.93 35.01
N ILE A 116 7.71 10.23 35.26
CA ILE A 116 7.38 11.26 34.26
C ILE A 116 8.31 11.17 33.05
N ILE A 117 9.62 11.00 33.26
CA ILE A 117 10.60 10.82 32.19
C ILE A 117 10.26 9.58 31.33
N ASP A 118 10.05 8.42 31.97
CA ASP A 118 9.75 7.17 31.30
C ASP A 118 8.45 7.28 30.48
N THR A 119 7.41 7.91 31.05
CA THR A 119 6.14 8.16 30.35
C THR A 119 6.29 9.08 29.14
N ALA A 120 7.06 10.15 29.28
CA ALA A 120 7.31 11.10 28.19
C ALA A 120 8.14 10.47 27.05
N LEU A 121 9.13 9.65 27.39
CA LEU A 121 9.92 8.89 26.41
C LEU A 121 9.07 7.88 25.64
N GLU A 122 8.20 7.13 26.33
CA GLU A 122 7.30 6.18 25.68
C GLU A 122 6.28 6.88 24.77
N GLN A 123 5.72 8.02 25.20
CA GLN A 123 4.85 8.83 24.34
C GLN A 123 5.59 9.35 23.10
N ARG A 124 6.83 9.80 23.22
CA ARG A 124 7.67 10.23 22.09
C ARG A 124 7.92 9.07 21.13
N ARG A 125 8.28 7.89 21.67
CA ARG A 125 8.50 6.68 20.89
C ARG A 125 7.26 6.28 20.09
N LEU A 126 6.09 6.22 20.76
CA LEU A 126 4.82 5.89 20.11
C LEU A 126 4.41 6.91 19.03
N LYS A 127 4.67 8.20 19.25
CA LYS A 127 4.44 9.25 18.25
C LYS A 127 5.36 9.07 17.04
N ALA A 128 6.65 8.80 17.25
CA ALA A 128 7.62 8.59 16.19
C ALA A 128 7.28 7.31 15.37
N GLU A 129 6.95 6.21 16.06
CA GLU A 129 6.52 4.97 15.41
C GLU A 129 5.24 5.17 14.59
N ASN A 130 4.25 5.89 15.14
CA ASN A 130 3.02 6.21 14.41
C ASN A 130 3.30 7.08 13.19
N ALA A 131 4.19 8.08 13.29
CA ALA A 131 4.59 8.92 12.15
C ALA A 131 5.30 8.09 11.07
N TYR A 132 6.22 7.20 11.46
CA TYR A 132 6.91 6.28 10.56
C TYR A 132 5.95 5.33 9.84
N LEU A 133 5.05 4.70 10.60
CA LEU A 133 4.04 3.81 10.02
C LEU A 133 3.10 4.56 9.06
N ARG A 134 2.74 5.82 9.38
CA ARG A 134 1.95 6.68 8.47
C ARG A 134 2.72 7.00 7.21
N GLN A 135 4.00 7.34 7.31
CA GLN A 135 4.82 7.60 6.13
C GLN A 135 4.89 6.36 5.23
N GLN A 136 5.10 5.17 5.80
CA GLN A 136 5.05 3.91 5.04
C GLN A 136 3.69 3.68 4.35
N LEU A 137 2.58 4.03 5.03
CA LEU A 137 1.26 3.95 4.43
C LEU A 137 1.09 4.96 3.29
N ASP A 138 1.59 6.19 3.43
CA ASP A 138 1.57 7.21 2.38
C ASP A 138 2.38 6.76 1.15
N GLU A 139 3.57 6.21 1.35
CA GLU A 139 4.41 5.66 0.27
C GLU A 139 3.74 4.46 -0.41
N ARG A 140 3.03 3.63 0.35
CA ARG A 140 2.37 2.42 -0.15
C ARG A 140 1.02 2.69 -0.81
N PHE A 141 0.28 3.70 -0.36
CA PHE A 141 -1.13 3.94 -0.71
C PHE A 141 -1.45 5.37 -1.14
N GLY A 142 -0.51 6.30 -1.11
CA GLY A 142 -0.70 7.65 -1.63
C GLY A 142 -0.82 7.69 -3.17
N LEU A 143 -1.03 8.87 -3.75
CA LEU A 143 -1.08 9.05 -5.21
C LEU A 143 0.16 8.51 -5.92
N GLY A 144 1.33 8.59 -5.28
CA GLY A 144 2.60 8.02 -5.79
C GLY A 144 2.61 6.48 -5.88
N ALA A 145 1.66 5.80 -5.22
CA ALA A 145 1.50 4.35 -5.35
C ALA A 145 0.75 3.93 -6.62
N LEU A 146 -0.04 4.85 -7.19
CA LEU A 146 -0.71 4.65 -8.47
C LEU A 146 0.29 4.85 -9.60
N VAL A 147 0.64 3.77 -10.29
CA VAL A 147 1.62 3.78 -11.38
C VAL A 147 0.92 3.96 -12.72
N GLY A 148 1.33 5.00 -13.47
CA GLY A 148 0.86 5.26 -14.82
C GLY A 148 1.15 6.70 -15.25
N ARG A 149 1.46 6.88 -16.53
CA ARG A 149 1.70 8.17 -17.19
C ARG A 149 0.85 8.37 -18.43
N SER A 150 0.01 7.39 -18.74
CA SER A 150 -0.93 7.46 -19.87
C SER A 150 -1.90 8.63 -19.72
N ALA A 151 -2.46 9.12 -20.82
CA ALA A 151 -3.42 10.22 -20.82
C ALA A 151 -4.67 9.91 -19.96
N PRO A 152 -5.26 8.69 -20.00
CA PRO A 152 -6.36 8.32 -19.12
C PRO A 152 -5.99 8.34 -17.63
N MET A 153 -4.78 7.88 -17.26
CA MET A 153 -4.32 7.90 -15.88
C MET A 153 -4.08 9.33 -15.37
N ARG A 154 -3.49 10.21 -16.18
CA ARG A 154 -3.32 11.63 -15.81
C ARG A 154 -4.66 12.31 -15.55
N ALA A 155 -5.66 12.07 -16.41
CA ALA A 155 -7.01 12.61 -16.20
C ALA A 155 -7.65 12.06 -14.90
N LEU A 156 -7.41 10.77 -14.58
CA LEU A 156 -7.85 10.17 -13.33
C LEU A 156 -7.19 10.84 -12.12
N TYR A 157 -5.86 11.09 -12.15
CA TYR A 157 -5.14 11.75 -11.06
C TYR A 157 -5.69 13.15 -10.77
N GLN A 158 -5.93 13.94 -11.80
CA GLN A 158 -6.54 15.28 -11.64
C GLN A 158 -7.91 15.21 -10.95
N ARG A 159 -8.74 14.23 -11.30
CA ARG A 159 -10.04 14.02 -10.66
C ARG A 159 -9.89 13.57 -9.19
N ILE A 160 -8.92 12.68 -8.90
CA ILE A 160 -8.62 12.26 -7.53
C ILE A 160 -8.19 13.45 -6.69
N GLU A 161 -7.26 14.29 -7.17
CA GLU A 161 -6.80 15.49 -6.50
C GLU A 161 -7.94 16.49 -6.23
N ALA A 162 -8.85 16.65 -7.16
CA ALA A 162 -10.00 17.55 -7.02
C ALA A 162 -11.02 17.03 -5.98
N VAL A 163 -11.27 15.72 -5.92
CA VAL A 163 -12.28 15.14 -5.02
C VAL A 163 -11.74 14.80 -3.63
N ALA A 164 -10.45 14.53 -3.49
CA ALA A 164 -9.85 14.10 -2.23
C ALA A 164 -10.13 15.07 -1.05
N PRO A 165 -10.01 16.41 -1.21
CA PRO A 165 -10.27 17.35 -0.12
C PRO A 165 -11.74 17.45 0.29
N THR A 166 -12.68 16.92 -0.50
CA THR A 166 -14.12 17.05 -0.26
C THR A 166 -14.66 15.91 0.62
N ALA A 167 -15.86 16.10 1.16
CA ALA A 167 -16.61 15.05 1.87
C ALA A 167 -17.54 14.25 0.94
N ALA A 168 -17.52 14.52 -0.37
CA ALA A 168 -18.41 13.89 -1.33
C ALA A 168 -18.21 12.37 -1.38
N THR A 169 -19.31 11.66 -1.62
CA THR A 169 -19.31 10.23 -1.93
C THR A 169 -18.68 10.01 -3.30
N VAL A 170 -17.82 9.01 -3.42
CA VAL A 170 -17.13 8.67 -4.67
C VAL A 170 -17.50 7.27 -5.08
N LEU A 171 -17.90 7.10 -6.35
CA LEU A 171 -18.12 5.79 -6.96
C LEU A 171 -16.98 5.49 -7.93
N VAL A 172 -16.18 4.48 -7.60
CA VAL A 172 -15.04 4.02 -8.40
C VAL A 172 -15.48 2.83 -9.23
N THR A 173 -15.53 2.99 -10.56
CA THR A 173 -15.91 1.93 -11.49
C THR A 173 -14.71 1.45 -12.28
N GLY A 174 -14.72 0.18 -12.70
CA GLY A 174 -13.67 -0.41 -13.53
C GLY A 174 -13.61 -1.91 -13.38
N GLU A 175 -12.99 -2.57 -14.33
CA GLU A 175 -12.85 -4.03 -14.38
C GLU A 175 -12.12 -4.58 -13.13
N THR A 176 -12.28 -5.87 -12.89
CA THR A 176 -11.55 -6.56 -11.81
C THR A 176 -10.04 -6.45 -12.03
N GLY A 177 -9.31 -6.18 -10.95
CA GLY A 177 -7.84 -6.09 -11.00
C GLY A 177 -7.27 -4.78 -11.54
N THR A 178 -8.08 -3.74 -11.80
CA THR A 178 -7.62 -2.41 -12.27
C THR A 178 -6.99 -1.55 -11.19
N GLY A 179 -7.20 -1.87 -9.89
CA GLY A 179 -6.63 -1.11 -8.76
C GLY A 179 -7.62 -0.17 -8.07
N LYS A 180 -8.94 -0.46 -8.07
CA LYS A 180 -9.99 0.37 -7.44
C LYS A 180 -9.72 0.68 -5.96
N GLU A 181 -9.23 -0.30 -5.20
CA GLU A 181 -8.86 -0.08 -3.79
C GLU A 181 -7.71 0.92 -3.63
N LEU A 182 -6.68 0.87 -4.50
CA LEU A 182 -5.58 1.82 -4.46
C LEU A 182 -6.06 3.25 -4.72
N VAL A 183 -7.02 3.44 -5.64
CA VAL A 183 -7.67 4.74 -5.87
C VAL A 183 -8.42 5.20 -4.64
N ALA A 184 -9.20 4.34 -3.99
CA ALA A 184 -9.92 4.69 -2.76
C ALA A 184 -8.95 5.10 -1.64
N ARG A 185 -7.86 4.40 -1.47
CA ARG A 185 -6.79 4.74 -0.50
C ARG A 185 -6.11 6.06 -0.85
N ALA A 186 -5.80 6.31 -2.13
CA ALA A 186 -5.22 7.58 -2.56
C ALA A 186 -6.16 8.77 -2.30
N ILE A 187 -7.48 8.61 -2.50
CA ILE A 187 -8.48 9.62 -2.16
C ILE A 187 -8.51 9.88 -0.64
N HIS A 188 -8.44 8.84 0.17
CA HIS A 188 -8.40 8.98 1.63
C HIS A 188 -7.12 9.71 2.08
N GLN A 189 -5.95 9.34 1.56
CA GLN A 189 -4.67 9.96 1.91
C GLN A 189 -4.59 11.43 1.48
N GLY A 190 -5.20 11.81 0.35
CA GLY A 190 -5.32 13.21 -0.09
C GLY A 190 -6.40 14.01 0.66
N SER A 191 -7.12 13.41 1.62
CA SER A 191 -8.25 14.04 2.30
C SER A 191 -7.88 14.64 3.66
N PRO A 192 -8.71 15.56 4.21
CA PRO A 192 -8.57 16.04 5.59
C PRO A 192 -8.66 14.90 6.62
N ARG A 193 -9.25 13.75 6.26
CA ARG A 193 -9.42 12.57 7.12
C ARG A 193 -8.24 11.57 7.02
N ARG A 194 -7.12 11.93 6.38
CA ARG A 194 -5.94 11.04 6.19
C ARG A 194 -5.37 10.47 7.49
N SER A 195 -5.53 11.18 8.60
CA SER A 195 -5.09 10.73 9.93
C SER A 195 -6.11 9.82 10.64
N GLN A 196 -7.30 9.71 10.08
CA GLN A 196 -8.38 8.90 10.63
C GLN A 196 -8.38 7.49 10.03
N ARG A 197 -9.30 6.64 10.49
CA ARG A 197 -9.37 5.26 10.02
C ARG A 197 -9.86 5.17 8.58
N PHE A 198 -9.22 4.32 7.79
CA PHE A 198 -9.71 3.81 6.52
C PHE A 198 -10.19 2.38 6.73
N VAL A 199 -11.50 2.17 6.72
CA VAL A 199 -12.12 0.86 6.96
C VAL A 199 -12.64 0.32 5.63
N ALA A 200 -12.02 -0.76 5.16
CA ALA A 200 -12.41 -1.44 3.93
C ALA A 200 -13.26 -2.67 4.22
N ILE A 201 -14.25 -2.92 3.37
CA ILE A 201 -15.04 -4.14 3.35
C ILE A 201 -15.35 -4.51 1.91
N ASN A 202 -15.14 -5.79 1.56
CA ASN A 202 -15.58 -6.32 0.27
C ASN A 202 -16.93 -7.02 0.45
N CYS A 203 -17.98 -6.49 -0.20
CA CYS A 203 -19.34 -6.99 -0.06
C CYS A 203 -19.53 -8.36 -0.73
N GLY A 204 -18.74 -8.68 -1.77
CA GLY A 204 -18.81 -9.97 -2.47
C GLY A 204 -18.03 -11.10 -1.81
N ALA A 205 -17.08 -10.78 -0.90
CA ALA A 205 -16.26 -11.77 -0.24
C ALA A 205 -16.89 -12.38 1.01
N ILE A 206 -17.97 -11.78 1.54
CA ILE A 206 -18.63 -12.18 2.80
C ILE A 206 -20.00 -12.78 2.48
N PRO A 207 -20.35 -13.97 3.01
CA PRO A 207 -21.69 -14.54 2.85
C PRO A 207 -22.76 -13.57 3.37
N GLU A 208 -23.88 -13.47 2.64
CA GLU A 208 -24.98 -12.53 2.92
C GLU A 208 -25.44 -12.48 4.38
N PRO A 209 -25.64 -13.61 5.10
CA PRO A 209 -26.08 -13.55 6.49
C PRO A 209 -25.07 -12.91 7.46
N LEU A 210 -23.75 -12.92 7.09
CA LEU A 210 -22.68 -12.36 7.89
C LEU A 210 -22.37 -10.91 7.50
N LEU A 211 -22.64 -10.52 6.25
CA LEU A 211 -22.33 -9.20 5.73
C LEU A 211 -23.04 -8.09 6.52
N GLU A 212 -24.29 -8.33 6.91
CA GLU A 212 -25.07 -7.39 7.73
C GLU A 212 -24.40 -7.17 9.10
N ALA A 213 -24.05 -8.26 9.79
CA ALA A 213 -23.41 -8.20 11.09
C ALA A 213 -21.98 -7.59 11.02
N GLU A 214 -21.24 -7.81 9.94
CA GLU A 214 -19.94 -7.17 9.74
C GLU A 214 -20.08 -5.67 9.42
N LEU A 215 -21.06 -5.25 8.62
CA LEU A 215 -21.27 -3.84 8.26
C LEU A 215 -21.77 -3.04 9.46
N PHE A 216 -22.86 -3.49 10.10
CA PHE A 216 -23.60 -2.69 11.09
C PHE A 216 -23.32 -3.13 12.53
N GLY A 217 -22.62 -4.26 12.73
CA GLY A 217 -22.41 -4.83 14.07
C GLY A 217 -23.66 -5.52 14.61
N HIS A 218 -23.53 -6.16 15.76
CA HIS A 218 -24.62 -6.89 16.41
C HIS A 218 -24.55 -6.76 17.92
N VAL A 219 -25.71 -6.92 18.56
CA VAL A 219 -25.80 -7.10 20.01
C VAL A 219 -25.83 -8.58 20.37
N ARG A 220 -25.49 -8.89 21.61
CA ARG A 220 -25.57 -10.24 22.14
C ARG A 220 -26.98 -10.81 21.96
N GLY A 221 -27.08 -12.02 21.41
CA GLY A 221 -28.34 -12.70 21.17
C GLY A 221 -29.06 -12.32 19.87
N ALA A 222 -28.48 -11.49 19.01
CA ALA A 222 -29.08 -11.09 17.73
C ALA A 222 -29.28 -12.28 16.75
N PHE A 223 -28.41 -13.28 16.82
CA PHE A 223 -28.50 -14.53 16.05
C PHE A 223 -27.79 -15.67 16.76
N THR A 224 -27.95 -16.90 16.29
CA THR A 224 -27.26 -18.09 16.83
C THR A 224 -25.76 -17.93 16.69
N GLY A 225 -25.03 -17.81 17.82
CA GLY A 225 -23.58 -17.54 17.86
C GLY A 225 -23.20 -16.10 18.25
N ALA A 226 -24.14 -15.18 18.42
CA ALA A 226 -23.88 -13.83 18.91
C ALA A 226 -23.68 -13.80 20.44
N VAL A 227 -22.49 -14.22 20.90
CA VAL A 227 -22.17 -14.34 22.35
C VAL A 227 -21.80 -13.01 23.00
N ALA A 228 -21.44 -11.98 22.24
CA ALA A 228 -21.04 -10.67 22.72
C ALA A 228 -21.50 -9.56 21.76
N ASN A 229 -21.52 -8.31 22.25
CA ASN A 229 -21.71 -7.14 21.37
C ASN A 229 -20.46 -6.92 20.51
N ARG A 230 -20.63 -6.66 19.21
CA ARG A 230 -19.52 -6.36 18.31
C ARG A 230 -19.84 -5.14 17.44
N PRO A 231 -18.98 -4.10 17.44
CA PRO A 231 -19.15 -2.94 16.56
C PRO A 231 -18.94 -3.34 15.10
N GLY A 232 -19.76 -2.78 14.20
CA GLY A 232 -19.65 -2.98 12.75
C GLY A 232 -18.62 -2.07 12.09
N ARG A 233 -18.39 -2.30 10.78
CA ARG A 233 -17.45 -1.51 9.97
C ARG A 233 -17.87 -0.05 9.84
N VAL A 234 -19.16 0.22 9.76
CA VAL A 234 -19.70 1.60 9.74
C VAL A 234 -19.31 2.35 11.00
N GLU A 235 -19.49 1.74 12.18
CA GLU A 235 -19.11 2.33 13.46
C GLU A 235 -17.61 2.49 13.63
N GLN A 236 -16.82 1.51 13.16
CA GLN A 236 -15.35 1.58 13.18
C GLN A 236 -14.80 2.70 12.29
N ALA A 237 -15.55 3.10 11.25
CA ALA A 237 -15.18 4.15 10.31
C ALA A 237 -15.59 5.55 10.77
N ASP A 238 -16.20 5.69 11.95
CA ASP A 238 -16.64 6.99 12.47
C ASP A 238 -15.49 8.00 12.56
N GLY A 239 -15.72 9.23 12.07
CA GLY A 239 -14.73 10.26 11.87
C GLY A 239 -13.80 10.04 10.67
N GLY A 240 -13.82 8.84 10.05
CA GLY A 240 -12.91 8.39 9.01
C GLY A 240 -13.56 8.18 7.64
N THR A 241 -13.09 7.13 6.94
CA THR A 241 -13.55 6.74 5.59
C THR A 241 -13.94 5.27 5.57
N LEU A 242 -15.13 4.98 5.05
CA LEU A 242 -15.62 3.63 4.76
C LEU A 242 -15.44 3.36 3.26
N PHE A 243 -14.72 2.30 2.93
CA PHE A 243 -14.58 1.81 1.57
C PHE A 243 -15.41 0.54 1.38
N LEU A 244 -16.38 0.61 0.46
CA LEU A 244 -17.26 -0.50 0.08
C LEU A 244 -16.80 -1.05 -1.26
N ASP A 245 -16.12 -2.19 -1.27
CA ASP A 245 -15.74 -2.85 -2.52
C ASP A 245 -16.84 -3.81 -2.98
N GLU A 246 -16.97 -3.96 -4.30
CA GLU A 246 -17.99 -4.79 -4.96
C GLU A 246 -19.43 -4.46 -4.50
N VAL A 247 -19.77 -3.16 -4.40
CA VAL A 247 -21.06 -2.71 -3.87
C VAL A 247 -22.26 -3.24 -4.65
N GLY A 248 -22.07 -3.59 -5.94
CA GLY A 248 -23.10 -4.22 -6.78
C GLY A 248 -23.59 -5.58 -6.29
N THR A 249 -22.78 -6.28 -5.47
CA THR A 249 -23.15 -7.58 -4.88
C THR A 249 -23.97 -7.45 -3.60
N MET A 250 -24.21 -6.22 -3.12
CA MET A 250 -24.92 -5.98 -1.86
C MET A 250 -26.38 -6.42 -1.96
N PRO A 251 -26.88 -7.28 -1.03
CA PRO A 251 -28.27 -7.71 -0.99
C PRO A 251 -29.25 -6.55 -0.82
N PRO A 252 -30.48 -6.63 -1.38
CA PRO A 252 -31.46 -5.53 -1.35
C PRO A 252 -31.79 -5.03 0.06
N ALA A 253 -31.84 -5.91 1.06
CA ALA A 253 -32.10 -5.52 2.46
C ALA A 253 -30.98 -4.61 3.01
N LEU A 254 -29.72 -4.89 2.64
CA LEU A 254 -28.58 -4.09 3.08
C LEU A 254 -28.45 -2.77 2.31
N GLN A 255 -28.91 -2.73 1.06
CA GLN A 255 -28.99 -1.48 0.29
C GLN A 255 -29.86 -0.45 1.00
N ILE A 256 -30.97 -0.85 1.63
CA ILE A 256 -31.87 0.03 2.39
C ILE A 256 -31.14 0.59 3.63
N LYS A 257 -30.42 -0.27 4.38
CA LYS A 257 -29.67 0.16 5.57
C LYS A 257 -28.52 1.09 5.21
N MET A 258 -27.82 0.80 4.13
CA MET A 258 -26.72 1.64 3.64
C MET A 258 -27.24 3.00 3.15
N LEU A 259 -28.41 3.07 2.55
CA LEU A 259 -29.05 4.33 2.17
C LEU A 259 -29.28 5.22 3.39
N ARG A 260 -29.75 4.67 4.54
CA ARG A 260 -29.92 5.42 5.79
C ARG A 260 -28.57 5.97 6.28
N VAL A 261 -27.49 5.18 6.23
CA VAL A 261 -26.13 5.67 6.59
C VAL A 261 -25.74 6.88 5.74
N LEU A 262 -26.01 6.84 4.43
CA LEU A 262 -25.65 7.92 3.50
C LEU A 262 -26.52 9.16 3.63
N GLN A 263 -27.79 9.01 4.00
CA GLN A 263 -28.75 10.11 4.08
C GLN A 263 -28.86 10.71 5.48
N GLU A 264 -29.03 9.85 6.48
CA GLU A 264 -29.33 10.22 7.86
C GLU A 264 -28.07 10.23 8.73
N ARG A 265 -26.95 9.73 8.23
CA ARG A 265 -25.70 9.51 9.01
C ARG A 265 -25.96 8.70 10.28
N ALA A 266 -26.86 7.74 10.18
CA ALA A 266 -27.33 6.94 11.29
C ALA A 266 -27.59 5.50 10.88
N PHE A 267 -27.46 4.58 11.82
CA PHE A 267 -27.77 3.18 11.63
C PHE A 267 -28.16 2.51 12.96
N GLU A 268 -28.63 1.27 12.88
CA GLU A 268 -28.96 0.41 14.01
C GLU A 268 -28.17 -0.89 13.89
N ARG A 269 -27.65 -1.42 15.02
CA ARG A 269 -27.00 -2.73 15.05
C ARG A 269 -28.02 -3.84 14.84
N VAL A 270 -27.56 -4.98 14.37
CA VAL A 270 -28.42 -6.17 14.23
C VAL A 270 -28.90 -6.62 15.61
N GLY A 271 -30.23 -6.72 15.76
CA GLY A 271 -30.88 -7.10 17.03
C GLY A 271 -31.04 -5.94 18.04
N ASP A 272 -30.72 -4.71 17.64
CA ASP A 272 -30.92 -3.51 18.48
C ASP A 272 -31.84 -2.49 17.76
N THR A 273 -32.54 -1.68 18.55
CA THR A 273 -33.36 -0.57 18.07
C THR A 273 -32.74 0.80 18.37
N ARG A 274 -31.56 0.82 18.97
CA ARG A 274 -30.84 2.05 19.29
C ARG A 274 -30.20 2.62 18.03
N THR A 275 -30.57 3.84 17.67
CA THR A 275 -29.95 4.58 16.59
C THR A 275 -28.56 5.10 17.00
N ILE A 276 -27.54 4.83 16.18
CA ILE A 276 -26.16 5.27 16.36
C ILE A 276 -25.86 6.29 15.27
N GLN A 277 -25.43 7.50 15.65
CA GLN A 277 -25.01 8.55 14.73
C GLN A 277 -23.53 8.35 14.35
N VAL A 278 -23.18 8.58 13.07
CA VAL A 278 -21.82 8.45 12.56
C VAL A 278 -21.50 9.54 11.53
N ASP A 279 -20.26 10.01 11.53
CA ASP A 279 -19.74 10.91 10.51
C ASP A 279 -18.72 10.19 9.63
N VAL A 280 -19.19 9.50 8.59
CA VAL A 280 -18.37 8.66 7.73
C VAL A 280 -18.35 9.22 6.31
N ARG A 281 -17.14 9.35 5.72
CA ARG A 281 -16.98 9.54 4.27
C ARG A 281 -17.07 8.19 3.59
N VAL A 282 -17.92 8.06 2.56
CA VAL A 282 -18.10 6.78 1.83
C VAL A 282 -17.40 6.86 0.47
N ILE A 283 -16.62 5.84 0.16
CA ILE A 283 -16.08 5.55 -1.17
C ILE A 283 -16.57 4.16 -1.54
N ALA A 284 -17.28 4.02 -2.65
CA ALA A 284 -17.77 2.74 -3.14
C ALA A 284 -17.01 2.32 -4.41
N ALA A 285 -16.83 1.02 -4.61
CA ALA A 285 -16.23 0.47 -5.81
C ALA A 285 -17.07 -0.67 -6.36
N THR A 286 -17.07 -0.81 -7.70
CA THR A 286 -17.74 -1.91 -8.38
C THR A 286 -17.14 -2.18 -9.76
N ASN A 287 -17.22 -3.42 -10.22
CA ASN A 287 -16.98 -3.81 -11.61
C ASN A 287 -18.29 -4.01 -12.39
N ALA A 288 -19.45 -4.00 -11.70
CA ALA A 288 -20.77 -4.16 -12.31
C ALA A 288 -21.31 -2.82 -12.85
N ASP A 289 -22.14 -2.89 -13.85
CA ASP A 289 -22.92 -1.76 -14.34
C ASP A 289 -24.15 -1.55 -13.42
N LEU A 290 -23.99 -0.67 -12.42
CA LEU A 290 -25.10 -0.37 -11.50
C LEU A 290 -26.31 0.26 -12.19
N ALA A 291 -26.13 0.99 -13.30
CA ALA A 291 -27.26 1.58 -14.04
C ALA A 291 -28.11 0.49 -14.71
N ALA A 292 -27.46 -0.51 -15.31
CA ALA A 292 -28.17 -1.69 -15.84
C ALA A 292 -28.89 -2.45 -14.69
N MET A 293 -28.22 -2.65 -13.55
CA MET A 293 -28.81 -3.32 -12.38
C MET A 293 -30.02 -2.57 -11.79
N VAL A 294 -30.03 -1.23 -11.86
CA VAL A 294 -31.22 -0.44 -11.50
C VAL A 294 -32.35 -0.72 -12.46
N GLY A 295 -32.09 -0.77 -13.79
CA GLY A 295 -33.11 -1.13 -14.80
C GLY A 295 -33.67 -2.53 -14.61
N GLU A 296 -32.88 -3.48 -14.12
CA GLU A 296 -33.29 -4.85 -13.81
C GLU A 296 -33.98 -4.99 -12.42
N GLY A 297 -33.99 -3.93 -11.60
CA GLY A 297 -34.54 -3.95 -10.24
C GLY A 297 -33.72 -4.70 -9.22
N THR A 298 -32.46 -5.08 -9.52
CA THR A 298 -31.52 -5.77 -8.62
C THR A 298 -30.73 -4.81 -7.74
N PHE A 299 -30.64 -3.53 -8.14
CA PHE A 299 -30.04 -2.44 -7.36
C PHE A 299 -31.02 -1.28 -7.23
N ARG A 300 -31.10 -0.67 -6.04
CA ARG A 300 -32.04 0.44 -5.78
C ARG A 300 -31.55 1.73 -6.43
N GLU A 301 -32.46 2.41 -7.10
CA GLU A 301 -32.22 3.68 -7.77
C GLU A 301 -31.80 4.79 -6.79
N ASP A 302 -32.46 4.88 -5.63
CA ASP A 302 -32.17 5.88 -4.59
C ASP A 302 -30.73 5.73 -4.03
N LEU A 303 -30.28 4.49 -3.80
CA LEU A 303 -28.92 4.20 -3.36
C LEU A 303 -27.90 4.52 -4.48
N PHE A 304 -28.22 4.18 -5.72
CA PHE A 304 -27.35 4.48 -6.86
C PHE A 304 -27.05 5.97 -6.95
N TYR A 305 -28.04 6.84 -6.91
CA TYR A 305 -27.80 8.29 -6.96
C TYR A 305 -27.03 8.85 -5.74
N ARG A 306 -27.15 8.23 -4.57
CA ARG A 306 -26.39 8.63 -3.39
C ARG A 306 -24.93 8.15 -3.41
N LEU A 307 -24.65 7.04 -4.10
CA LEU A 307 -23.28 6.57 -4.31
C LEU A 307 -22.60 7.27 -5.49
N ASN A 308 -23.33 7.54 -6.57
CA ASN A 308 -22.82 8.09 -7.81
C ASN A 308 -22.79 9.63 -7.82
N VAL A 309 -22.30 10.25 -6.73
CA VAL A 309 -22.14 11.72 -6.64
C VAL A 309 -20.93 12.17 -7.47
N VAL A 310 -19.78 11.50 -7.30
CA VAL A 310 -18.58 11.74 -8.10
C VAL A 310 -18.12 10.40 -8.70
N PRO A 311 -18.43 10.15 -9.99
CA PRO A 311 -17.95 8.94 -10.66
C PRO A 311 -16.49 9.05 -11.06
N LEU A 312 -15.71 8.02 -10.74
CA LEU A 312 -14.33 7.83 -11.18
C LEU A 312 -14.20 6.48 -11.89
N GLN A 313 -13.92 6.53 -13.19
CA GLN A 313 -13.73 5.33 -13.99
C GLN A 313 -12.23 5.01 -14.15
N LEU A 314 -11.84 3.80 -13.77
CA LEU A 314 -10.50 3.28 -14.00
C LEU A 314 -10.43 2.64 -15.39
N PRO A 315 -9.47 3.06 -16.22
CA PRO A 315 -9.25 2.43 -17.50
C PRO A 315 -8.73 0.99 -17.31
N PRO A 316 -9.18 0.02 -18.12
CA PRO A 316 -8.57 -1.30 -18.17
C PRO A 316 -7.12 -1.20 -18.70
N LEU A 317 -6.32 -2.23 -18.43
CA LEU A 317 -4.88 -2.19 -18.74
C LEU A 317 -4.59 -2.12 -20.24
N ARG A 318 -5.43 -2.73 -21.08
CA ARG A 318 -5.37 -2.64 -22.55
C ARG A 318 -5.49 -1.21 -23.10
N ASP A 319 -6.22 -0.32 -22.41
CA ASP A 319 -6.41 1.08 -22.83
C ASP A 319 -5.26 1.98 -22.33
N ARG A 320 -4.29 1.42 -21.59
CA ARG A 320 -3.09 2.08 -21.06
C ARG A 320 -1.84 1.20 -21.19
N ALA A 321 -1.70 0.49 -22.31
CA ALA A 321 -0.58 -0.42 -22.55
C ALA A 321 0.80 0.26 -22.41
N GLU A 322 0.89 1.60 -22.64
CA GLU A 322 2.10 2.39 -22.42
C GLU A 322 2.54 2.46 -20.94
N ASP A 323 1.67 2.11 -19.99
CA ASP A 323 2.00 2.04 -18.56
C ASP A 323 2.57 0.69 -18.14
N ILE A 324 2.44 -0.37 -18.98
CA ILE A 324 2.90 -1.73 -18.68
C ILE A 324 4.38 -1.78 -18.32
N PRO A 325 5.31 -1.13 -19.06
CA PRO A 325 6.73 -1.13 -18.68
C PRO A 325 7.00 -0.55 -17.29
N LEU A 326 6.26 0.49 -16.89
CA LEU A 326 6.39 1.10 -15.55
C LEU A 326 5.88 0.15 -14.46
N LEU A 327 4.74 -0.52 -14.71
CA LEU A 327 4.16 -1.50 -13.79
C LEU A 327 5.10 -2.70 -13.61
N VAL A 328 5.63 -3.23 -14.70
CA VAL A 328 6.59 -4.36 -14.70
C VAL A 328 7.82 -4.01 -13.87
N ASN A 329 8.45 -2.85 -14.11
CA ASN A 329 9.61 -2.41 -13.34
C ASN A 329 9.27 -2.29 -11.85
N ARG A 330 8.11 -1.72 -11.51
CA ARG A 330 7.66 -1.58 -10.13
C ARG A 330 7.44 -2.93 -9.43
N PHE A 331 6.92 -3.94 -10.14
CA PHE A 331 6.74 -5.28 -9.58
C PHE A 331 8.08 -5.98 -9.36
N ILE A 332 9.02 -5.83 -10.29
CA ILE A 332 10.39 -6.35 -10.15
C ILE A 332 11.08 -5.71 -8.93
N GLU A 333 11.06 -4.38 -8.81
CA GLU A 333 11.65 -3.64 -7.68
C GLU A 333 11.09 -4.08 -6.31
N ARG A 334 9.79 -4.36 -6.22
CA ARG A 334 9.15 -4.79 -4.97
C ARG A 334 9.52 -6.21 -4.55
N ARG A 335 9.92 -7.07 -5.48
CA ARG A 335 10.18 -8.49 -5.24
C ARG A 335 11.66 -8.85 -5.18
N THR A 336 12.52 -7.99 -5.72
CA THR A 336 13.96 -8.24 -5.71
C THR A 336 14.60 -7.49 -4.53
N GLU A 337 14.75 -8.19 -3.39
CA GLU A 337 15.76 -7.85 -2.37
C GLU A 337 17.19 -8.13 -2.87
N VAL A 338 17.34 -8.61 -4.11
CA VAL A 338 18.59 -9.06 -4.72
C VAL A 338 19.34 -7.89 -5.32
N ALA A 339 20.62 -7.81 -5.04
CA ALA A 339 21.57 -6.77 -5.44
C ALA A 339 21.77 -6.55 -6.96
N ALA A 340 21.06 -7.27 -7.83
CA ALA A 340 21.20 -7.15 -9.28
C ALA A 340 19.83 -6.91 -9.96
N PRO A 341 19.73 -5.91 -10.86
CA PRO A 341 18.49 -5.59 -11.57
C PRO A 341 18.11 -6.74 -12.53
N VAL A 342 16.86 -7.21 -12.43
CA VAL A 342 16.30 -8.14 -13.41
C VAL A 342 15.83 -7.33 -14.63
N VAL A 343 16.25 -7.75 -15.82
CA VAL A 343 15.92 -7.08 -17.09
C VAL A 343 14.89 -7.89 -17.87
N VAL A 344 13.82 -7.24 -18.31
CA VAL A 344 12.84 -7.83 -19.24
C VAL A 344 13.28 -7.56 -20.67
N THR A 345 13.34 -8.59 -21.52
CA THR A 345 13.74 -8.42 -22.92
C THR A 345 12.72 -7.62 -23.71
N GLN A 346 13.16 -6.99 -24.80
CA GLN A 346 12.26 -6.22 -25.67
C GLN A 346 11.15 -7.08 -26.27
N ASP A 347 11.45 -8.35 -26.59
CA ASP A 347 10.49 -9.29 -27.16
C ASP A 347 9.43 -9.69 -26.13
N ALA A 348 9.82 -9.98 -24.89
CA ALA A 348 8.92 -10.24 -23.79
C ALA A 348 8.05 -9.00 -23.50
N MET A 349 8.66 -7.80 -23.43
CA MET A 349 7.94 -6.56 -23.19
C MET A 349 6.91 -6.26 -24.29
N ARG A 350 7.25 -6.45 -25.56
CA ARG A 350 6.30 -6.26 -26.68
C ARG A 350 5.08 -7.15 -26.55
N ARG A 351 5.25 -8.41 -26.13
CA ARG A 351 4.15 -9.34 -25.92
C ARG A 351 3.27 -8.94 -24.75
N LEU A 352 3.89 -8.54 -23.62
CA LEU A 352 3.16 -8.03 -22.48
C LEU A 352 2.32 -6.79 -22.85
N MET A 353 2.85 -5.89 -23.69
CA MET A 353 2.13 -4.68 -24.12
C MET A 353 1.03 -4.98 -25.17
N ALA A 354 1.11 -6.08 -25.90
CA ALA A 354 0.14 -6.45 -26.92
C ALA A 354 -1.05 -7.29 -26.40
N ALA A 355 -0.99 -7.72 -25.14
CA ALA A 355 -2.01 -8.60 -24.56
C ALA A 355 -3.22 -7.81 -24.03
N ASP A 356 -4.39 -8.46 -23.99
CA ASP A 356 -5.69 -7.85 -23.61
C ASP A 356 -5.87 -7.70 -22.09
N TRP A 357 -5.18 -8.48 -21.29
CA TRP A 357 -5.19 -8.44 -19.82
C TRP A 357 -6.60 -8.47 -19.18
N PRO A 358 -7.40 -9.53 -19.35
CA PRO A 358 -8.73 -9.60 -18.75
C PRO A 358 -8.73 -9.50 -17.22
N GLY A 359 -7.64 -9.91 -16.55
CA GLY A 359 -7.40 -9.72 -15.12
C GLY A 359 -6.62 -8.46 -14.76
N ASN A 360 -6.35 -7.58 -15.73
CA ASN A 360 -5.71 -6.28 -15.59
C ASN A 360 -4.36 -6.34 -14.82
N ILE A 361 -4.15 -5.40 -13.89
CA ILE A 361 -2.89 -5.27 -13.11
C ILE A 361 -2.65 -6.52 -12.26
N ARG A 362 -3.70 -7.14 -11.70
CA ARG A 362 -3.56 -8.37 -10.88
C ARG A 362 -3.01 -9.53 -11.71
N GLN A 363 -3.47 -9.68 -12.95
CA GLN A 363 -2.94 -10.71 -13.87
C GLN A 363 -1.49 -10.40 -14.24
N LEU A 364 -1.18 -9.15 -14.59
CA LEU A 364 0.17 -8.73 -14.91
C LEU A 364 1.14 -8.98 -13.74
N GLU A 365 0.75 -8.62 -12.52
CA GLU A 365 1.55 -8.86 -11.31
C GLU A 365 1.85 -10.35 -11.13
N ASN A 366 0.84 -11.23 -11.26
CA ASN A 366 1.00 -12.67 -11.14
C ASN A 366 1.92 -13.25 -12.24
N VAL A 367 1.81 -12.74 -13.48
CA VAL A 367 2.67 -13.17 -14.61
C VAL A 367 4.12 -12.82 -14.34
N ILE A 368 4.40 -11.59 -13.90
CA ILE A 368 5.77 -11.15 -13.57
C ILE A 368 6.32 -11.90 -12.37
N GLU A 369 5.52 -12.11 -11.32
CA GLU A 369 5.91 -12.91 -10.15
C GLU A 369 6.29 -14.33 -10.54
N ARG A 370 5.47 -14.99 -11.37
CA ARG A 370 5.75 -16.33 -11.88
C ARG A 370 7.04 -16.36 -12.72
N ALA A 371 7.23 -15.37 -13.60
CA ALA A 371 8.45 -15.26 -14.41
C ALA A 371 9.71 -15.06 -13.55
N LEU A 372 9.63 -14.27 -12.48
CA LEU A 372 10.72 -14.08 -11.53
C LEU A 372 11.07 -15.38 -10.77
N ILE A 373 10.08 -16.17 -10.39
CA ILE A 373 10.31 -17.44 -9.67
C ILE A 373 10.91 -18.50 -10.61
N LEU A 374 10.40 -18.62 -11.82
CA LEU A 374 10.83 -19.66 -12.77
C LEU A 374 12.12 -19.28 -13.51
N GLY A 375 12.33 -17.99 -13.81
CA GLY A 375 13.51 -17.44 -14.52
C GLY A 375 14.66 -17.01 -13.59
N ALA A 376 14.60 -17.29 -12.29
CA ALA A 376 15.48 -16.74 -11.23
C ALA A 376 16.99 -16.99 -11.43
N SER A 377 17.43 -17.88 -12.34
CA SER A 377 18.84 -18.17 -12.58
C SER A 377 19.55 -17.19 -13.53
N ALA A 378 18.82 -16.35 -14.28
CA ALA A 378 19.40 -15.58 -15.38
C ALA A 378 19.35 -14.05 -15.21
N GLN A 379 18.80 -13.49 -14.13
CA GLN A 379 18.58 -12.03 -13.94
C GLN A 379 17.89 -11.36 -15.16
N ARG A 380 17.17 -12.17 -15.95
CA ARG A 380 16.54 -11.75 -17.19
C ARG A 380 15.24 -12.52 -17.38
N ILE A 381 14.18 -11.81 -17.75
CA ILE A 381 12.89 -12.39 -18.16
C ILE A 381 12.81 -12.33 -19.68
N ASP A 382 12.63 -13.49 -20.30
CA ASP A 382 12.48 -13.64 -21.75
C ASP A 382 11.12 -14.29 -22.09
N VAL A 383 10.79 -14.37 -23.37
CA VAL A 383 9.51 -14.95 -23.84
C VAL A 383 9.23 -16.36 -23.31
N PRO A 384 10.20 -17.29 -23.23
CA PRO A 384 9.97 -18.62 -22.66
C PRO A 384 9.61 -18.63 -21.17
N ASP A 385 9.96 -17.56 -20.42
CA ASP A 385 9.66 -17.42 -18.99
C ASP A 385 8.22 -16.96 -18.74
N LEU A 386 7.56 -16.44 -19.79
CA LEU A 386 6.17 -16.02 -19.75
C LEU A 386 5.22 -17.23 -19.89
N PRO A 387 4.01 -17.16 -19.34
CA PRO A 387 2.97 -18.17 -19.57
C PRO A 387 2.72 -18.42 -21.06
N GLU A 388 2.24 -19.63 -21.40
CA GLU A 388 1.99 -20.05 -22.79
C GLU A 388 1.12 -19.09 -23.60
N GLU A 389 0.17 -18.44 -22.95
CA GLU A 389 -0.70 -17.42 -23.56
C GLU A 389 0.03 -16.19 -24.12
N PHE A 390 1.27 -15.93 -23.65
CA PHE A 390 2.14 -14.85 -24.12
C PHE A 390 3.24 -15.35 -25.06
N GLN A 391 3.39 -16.66 -25.18
CA GLN A 391 4.34 -17.24 -26.12
C GLN A 391 3.81 -17.12 -27.55
N PRO A 392 4.70 -17.08 -28.59
CA PRO A 392 4.20 -17.15 -29.94
C PRO A 392 3.33 -18.41 -30.04
N ASP A 393 2.20 -18.29 -30.74
CA ASP A 393 1.62 -19.46 -31.35
C ASP A 393 2.73 -20.13 -32.16
N VAL A 394 3.52 -20.97 -31.50
CA VAL A 394 4.13 -22.06 -32.22
C VAL A 394 2.93 -22.85 -32.65
N PRO A 395 2.59 -22.87 -33.94
CA PRO A 395 1.52 -23.75 -34.35
C PRO A 395 1.95 -25.11 -33.81
N ALA A 396 1.28 -25.52 -32.71
CA ALA A 396 1.36 -26.89 -32.31
C ALA A 396 0.85 -27.59 -33.56
N MET A 397 1.79 -28.13 -34.38
CA MET A 397 1.41 -29.11 -35.35
C MET A 397 0.89 -30.28 -34.53
N THR A 398 -0.32 -30.15 -34.04
CA THR A 398 -1.18 -31.27 -33.74
C THR A 398 -1.33 -31.94 -35.08
N PHE A 399 -0.44 -32.94 -35.33
CA PHE A 399 -0.75 -33.85 -36.40
C PHE A 399 -2.07 -34.45 -36.06
N SER A 400 -3.11 -33.85 -36.62
CA SER A 400 -4.42 -34.52 -36.63
C SER A 400 -4.16 -35.80 -37.38
N THR A 401 -4.15 -36.93 -36.66
CA THR A 401 -4.05 -38.25 -37.23
C THR A 401 -5.36 -38.64 -37.94
N THR A 402 -6.36 -37.75 -37.93
CA THR A 402 -7.63 -37.87 -38.66
C THR A 402 -7.47 -37.28 -40.06
N LEU A 403 -7.66 -38.07 -41.05
CA LEU A 403 -7.68 -37.62 -42.46
C LEU A 403 -8.90 -36.70 -42.65
N PRO A 404 -8.75 -35.43 -43.12
CA PRO A 404 -9.87 -34.58 -43.47
C PRO A 404 -10.72 -35.22 -44.58
N ASP A 405 -12.02 -34.94 -44.60
CA ASP A 405 -12.96 -35.51 -45.59
C ASP A 405 -12.62 -35.10 -47.04
N ASP A 406 -11.93 -33.98 -47.22
CA ASP A 406 -11.44 -33.45 -48.50
C ASP A 406 -10.02 -33.95 -48.88
N GLY A 407 -9.42 -34.83 -48.08
CA GLY A 407 -8.15 -35.42 -48.30
C GLY A 407 -6.95 -34.53 -47.84
N THR A 408 -5.74 -35.05 -47.97
CA THR A 408 -4.53 -34.34 -47.59
C THR A 408 -3.42 -34.66 -48.59
N ASP A 409 -2.64 -33.65 -49.00
CA ASP A 409 -1.39 -33.86 -49.77
C ASP A 409 -0.30 -34.35 -48.82
N LEU A 410 -0.26 -35.66 -48.62
CA LEU A 410 0.73 -36.34 -47.78
C LEU A 410 2.18 -36.04 -48.18
N PRO A 411 2.58 -36.04 -49.47
CA PRO A 411 3.90 -35.65 -49.89
C PRO A 411 4.29 -34.23 -49.47
N ALA A 412 3.41 -33.25 -49.62
CA ALA A 412 3.66 -31.87 -49.22
C ALA A 412 3.81 -31.74 -47.70
N LEU A 413 2.99 -32.43 -46.91
CA LEU A 413 3.03 -32.46 -45.45
C LEU A 413 4.36 -33.06 -44.93
N VAL A 414 4.78 -34.21 -45.50
CA VAL A 414 6.03 -34.87 -45.13
C VAL A 414 7.25 -34.01 -45.51
N ALA A 415 7.22 -33.38 -46.69
CA ALA A 415 8.32 -32.49 -47.13
C ALA A 415 8.43 -31.24 -46.22
N HIS A 416 7.31 -30.71 -45.74
CA HIS A 416 7.28 -29.59 -44.82
C HIS A 416 7.89 -29.96 -43.45
N LEU A 417 7.49 -31.11 -42.88
CA LEU A 417 8.00 -31.61 -41.61
C LEU A 417 9.51 -31.90 -41.70
N GLU A 418 9.96 -32.57 -42.77
CA GLU A 418 11.38 -32.84 -42.99
C GLU A 418 12.19 -31.53 -43.04
N ARG A 419 11.68 -30.49 -43.71
CA ARG A 419 12.34 -29.19 -43.82
C ARG A 419 12.54 -28.56 -42.45
N GLN A 420 11.49 -28.55 -41.64
CA GLN A 420 11.54 -27.98 -40.30
C GLN A 420 12.55 -28.70 -39.40
N LEU A 421 12.49 -30.02 -39.34
CA LEU A 421 13.39 -30.80 -38.48
C LEU A 421 14.86 -30.66 -38.91
N ILE A 422 15.14 -30.59 -40.21
CA ILE A 422 16.50 -30.40 -40.75
C ILE A 422 17.00 -28.99 -40.39
N THR A 423 16.18 -27.95 -40.51
CA THR A 423 16.57 -26.58 -40.16
C THR A 423 16.88 -26.47 -38.69
N GLN A 424 16.01 -26.97 -37.80
CA GLN A 424 16.24 -26.97 -36.35
C GLN A 424 17.52 -27.76 -35.96
N ALA A 425 17.75 -28.90 -36.58
CA ALA A 425 18.96 -29.67 -36.30
C ALA A 425 20.25 -28.95 -36.72
N LEU A 426 20.24 -28.22 -37.83
CA LEU A 426 21.36 -27.38 -38.26
C LEU A 426 21.58 -26.18 -37.35
N GLU A 427 20.51 -25.50 -36.90
CA GLU A 427 20.63 -24.40 -35.96
C GLU A 427 21.22 -24.85 -34.63
N ARG A 428 20.74 -25.97 -34.06
CA ARG A 428 21.25 -26.53 -32.79
C ARG A 428 22.72 -26.99 -32.87
N THR A 429 23.21 -27.32 -34.07
CA THR A 429 24.57 -27.79 -34.27
C THR A 429 25.49 -26.75 -34.90
N GLY A 430 25.09 -25.47 -34.96
CA GLY A 430 25.87 -24.38 -35.53
C GLY A 430 26.25 -24.61 -37.02
N GLY A 431 25.40 -25.31 -37.78
CA GLY A 431 25.61 -25.63 -39.18
C GLY A 431 26.42 -26.90 -39.43
N HIS A 432 26.87 -27.62 -38.40
CA HIS A 432 27.65 -28.85 -38.54
C HIS A 432 26.80 -30.02 -39.04
N ARG A 433 26.89 -30.31 -40.35
CA ARG A 433 26.07 -31.31 -41.03
C ARG A 433 26.25 -32.75 -40.50
N GLY A 434 27.42 -33.08 -39.92
CA GLY A 434 27.65 -34.38 -39.29
C GLY A 434 26.88 -34.58 -38.02
N ASP A 435 26.86 -33.57 -37.16
CA ASP A 435 26.17 -33.59 -35.87
C ASP A 435 24.66 -33.43 -36.05
N ALA A 436 24.23 -32.61 -37.03
CA ALA A 436 22.82 -32.50 -37.41
C ALA A 436 22.26 -33.84 -37.94
N ALA A 437 23.02 -34.57 -38.76
CA ALA A 437 22.63 -35.92 -39.24
C ALA A 437 22.50 -36.89 -38.06
N ARG A 438 23.40 -36.83 -37.08
CA ARG A 438 23.37 -37.67 -35.87
C ARG A 438 22.12 -37.37 -35.00
N LEU A 439 21.78 -36.08 -34.82
CA LEU A 439 20.58 -35.67 -34.12
C LEU A 439 19.28 -36.16 -34.76
N LEU A 440 19.28 -36.26 -36.08
CA LEU A 440 18.14 -36.75 -36.87
C LEU A 440 18.16 -38.26 -37.12
N SER A 441 19.12 -38.98 -36.57
CA SER A 441 19.34 -40.42 -36.82
C SER A 441 19.46 -40.75 -38.32
N LEU A 442 20.07 -39.84 -39.13
CA LEU A 442 20.25 -39.96 -40.54
C LEU A 442 21.74 -40.18 -40.86
N LYS A 443 22.02 -40.86 -42.02
CA LYS A 443 23.40 -40.85 -42.58
C LYS A 443 23.71 -39.45 -43.11
N ARG A 444 24.95 -39.00 -42.97
CA ARG A 444 25.43 -37.69 -43.45
C ARG A 444 25.14 -37.49 -44.96
N THR A 445 25.28 -38.52 -45.76
CA THR A 445 24.95 -38.50 -47.18
C THR A 445 23.48 -38.22 -47.45
N THR A 446 22.58 -38.86 -46.70
CA THR A 446 21.13 -38.68 -46.81
C THR A 446 20.73 -37.26 -46.41
N LEU A 447 21.30 -36.68 -45.37
CA LEU A 447 21.04 -35.28 -44.99
C LEU A 447 21.49 -34.31 -46.10
N VAL A 448 22.66 -34.53 -46.71
CA VAL A 448 23.18 -33.69 -47.81
C VAL A 448 22.28 -33.78 -49.04
N GLU A 449 21.77 -34.96 -49.39
CA GLU A 449 20.83 -35.13 -50.52
C GLU A 449 19.49 -34.42 -50.23
N LYS A 450 18.97 -34.53 -49.00
CA LYS A 450 17.74 -33.82 -48.60
C LYS A 450 17.94 -32.30 -48.66
N LEU A 451 19.07 -31.78 -48.18
CA LEU A 451 19.42 -30.36 -48.28
C LEU A 451 19.52 -29.87 -49.73
N LYS A 452 20.13 -30.65 -50.63
CA LYS A 452 20.16 -30.32 -52.06
C LYS A 452 18.76 -30.23 -52.67
N ARG A 453 17.88 -31.20 -52.37
CA ARG A 453 16.48 -31.14 -52.81
C ARG A 453 15.73 -29.92 -52.30
N MET A 454 15.95 -29.54 -51.07
CA MET A 454 15.34 -28.36 -50.47
C MET A 454 15.79 -27.06 -51.14
N MET A 455 17.07 -26.92 -51.48
CA MET A 455 17.61 -25.75 -52.18
C MET A 455 17.13 -25.64 -53.63
N LEU A 456 16.82 -26.77 -54.30
CA LEU A 456 16.30 -26.80 -55.65
C LEU A 456 14.74 -26.57 -55.72
N ALA A 457 14.03 -26.70 -54.58
CA ALA A 457 12.59 -26.49 -54.46
C ALA A 457 12.19 -25.09 -53.97
N SER A 458 13.16 -24.16 -53.75
CA SER A 458 12.86 -22.75 -53.54
C SER A 458 12.72 -22.06 -54.88
N PRO A 459 11.50 -21.55 -55.26
CA PRO A 459 11.38 -20.72 -56.43
C PRO A 459 12.20 -19.46 -56.22
N ALA A 460 13.05 -19.12 -57.19
CA ALA A 460 13.72 -17.85 -57.34
C ALA A 460 12.63 -16.75 -57.43
N SER A 461 12.66 -15.81 -56.53
CA SER A 461 12.05 -14.49 -56.66
C SER A 461 12.97 -13.44 -56.15
#